data_e99e943073e9eeb82a448668d54f99dc
#
_entry.id   e99e943073e9eeb82a448668d54f99dc
#
_cell.length_a   1.000
_cell.length_b   1.000
_cell.length_c   1.000
_cell.angle_alpha   90.00
_cell.angle_beta   90.00
_cell.angle_gamma   90.00
#
_symmetry.space_group_name_H-M   'P 1'
#
loop_
_entity.id
_entity.type
_entity.pdbx_description
1 polymer ?
#
loop_
_entity_poly.entity_id
_entity_poly.type
_entity_poly.pdbx_seq_one_letter_code
_entity_poly.pdbx_strand_id
1 'polypeptide(L)'
;MFNRELSSIMTQSKLILGNWKMHGDQVSVRHYITAIISIQRTVHEVGLMLPFCYLSLFQQQLGSVHWGLGAQDVSQFTNTGAYTGEVSARMLADCGVTFALVGHSERRQYFVEDDRVLRAKLKSLLTTDIMPVFCVGESAQDKANGQQKKILQKQLQPLIEEQVKKIVVAYEPVWAIGSGKTPTKTEIEESLEFIGNYLLSR
;
A
#
# COMPACT_ATOMS: atom_id res chain seq x y z
N MET A 1 19.99 -35.39 23.61
CA MET A 1 20.30 -34.86 22.26
C MET A 1 19.01 -34.65 21.50
N PHE A 2 17.99 -33.97 22.07
CA PHE A 2 16.64 -33.80 21.48
C PHE A 2 16.05 -32.41 21.76
N ASN A 3 16.88 -31.36 21.75
CA ASN A 3 16.40 -30.02 22.09
C ASN A 3 16.95 -28.91 21.17
N ARG A 4 17.21 -29.19 19.89
CA ARG A 4 17.73 -28.17 18.92
C ARG A 4 16.90 -27.96 17.66
N GLU A 5 15.80 -28.69 17.45
CA GLU A 5 15.00 -28.57 16.21
C GLU A 5 13.64 -27.84 16.37
N LEU A 6 13.27 -27.44 17.58
CA LEU A 6 11.98 -26.73 17.78
C LEU A 6 12.09 -25.19 17.81
N SER A 7 13.29 -24.62 17.63
CA SER A 7 13.49 -23.16 17.66
C SER A 7 13.48 -22.48 16.28
N SER A 8 13.21 -23.19 15.19
CA SER A 8 13.27 -22.62 13.83
C SER A 8 11.91 -22.34 13.18
N ILE A 9 10.81 -22.51 13.87
CA ILE A 9 9.52 -21.95 13.45
C ILE A 9 9.37 -20.57 14.13
N MET A 10 10.31 -19.70 13.94
CA MET A 10 10.04 -18.27 14.09
C MET A 10 9.06 -17.91 12.98
N THR A 11 7.79 -17.75 13.35
CA THR A 11 6.77 -17.23 12.44
C THR A 11 7.28 -15.89 11.92
N GLN A 12 7.68 -15.89 10.65
CA GLN A 12 8.17 -14.68 9.99
C GLN A 12 7.09 -13.62 10.13
N SER A 13 7.42 -12.47 10.72
CA SER A 13 6.49 -11.35 10.85
C SER A 13 5.97 -10.97 9.46
N LYS A 14 4.66 -10.85 9.32
CA LYS A 14 4.01 -10.44 8.08
C LYS A 14 3.49 -9.02 8.25
N LEU A 15 3.48 -8.26 7.16
CA LEU A 15 2.78 -7.00 7.05
C LEU A 15 1.38 -7.26 6.44
N ILE A 16 0.34 -6.90 7.18
CA ILE A 16 -1.06 -7.06 6.79
C ILE A 16 -1.66 -5.67 6.66
N LEU A 17 -2.00 -5.25 5.43
CA LEU A 17 -2.57 -3.93 5.16
C LEU A 17 -3.98 -4.06 4.61
N GLY A 18 -4.94 -3.38 5.25
CA GLY A 18 -6.32 -3.26 4.77
C GLY A 18 -6.53 -1.93 4.05
N ASN A 19 -7.20 -1.96 2.90
CA ASN A 19 -7.64 -0.74 2.21
C ASN A 19 -9.15 -0.55 2.39
N TRP A 20 -9.56 0.49 3.12
CA TRP A 20 -10.97 0.81 3.37
C TRP A 20 -11.69 1.29 2.11
N LYS A 21 -10.95 1.77 1.14
CA LYS A 21 -11.46 2.43 -0.07
C LYS A 21 -12.38 3.61 0.29
N MET A 22 -13.35 3.94 -0.57
CA MET A 22 -14.30 5.04 -0.34
C MET A 22 -15.53 4.52 0.43
N HIS A 23 -15.30 4.06 1.65
CA HIS A 23 -16.35 3.56 2.54
C HIS A 23 -16.27 4.20 3.93
N GLY A 24 -17.32 4.02 4.69
CA GLY A 24 -17.40 4.39 6.10
C GLY A 24 -18.01 5.76 6.38
N ASP A 25 -18.34 5.91 7.63
CA ASP A 25 -18.73 7.14 8.30
C ASP A 25 -18.09 7.19 9.69
N GLN A 26 -18.28 8.26 10.44
CA GLN A 26 -17.66 8.38 11.76
C GLN A 26 -18.11 7.29 12.75
N VAL A 27 -19.34 6.78 12.61
CA VAL A 27 -19.88 5.74 13.51
C VAL A 27 -19.20 4.40 13.23
N SER A 28 -19.17 3.98 11.97
CA SER A 28 -18.53 2.74 11.54
C SER A 28 -17.02 2.74 11.81
N VAL A 29 -16.34 3.88 11.60
CA VAL A 29 -14.91 4.04 11.91
C VAL A 29 -14.67 3.87 13.40
N ARG A 30 -15.46 4.51 14.29
CA ARG A 30 -15.33 4.36 15.74
C ARG A 30 -15.58 2.92 16.20
N HIS A 31 -16.62 2.27 15.68
CA HIS A 31 -16.88 0.86 15.98
C HIS A 31 -15.71 -0.04 15.59
N TYR A 32 -15.16 0.18 14.39
CA TYR A 32 -14.02 -0.60 13.93
C TYR A 32 -12.79 -0.38 14.82
N ILE A 33 -12.47 0.87 15.18
CA ILE A 33 -11.35 1.19 16.09
C ILE A 33 -11.56 0.49 17.42
N THR A 34 -12.76 0.54 18.00
CA THR A 34 -13.07 -0.15 19.27
C THR A 34 -12.83 -1.65 19.16
N ALA A 35 -13.22 -2.26 18.04
CA ALA A 35 -13.01 -3.69 17.80
C ALA A 35 -11.52 -4.04 17.70
N ILE A 36 -10.72 -3.24 16.96
CA ILE A 36 -9.28 -3.52 16.79
C ILE A 36 -8.45 -3.27 18.05
N ILE A 37 -8.83 -2.29 18.88
CA ILE A 37 -8.17 -2.04 20.17
C ILE A 37 -8.30 -3.25 21.10
N SER A 38 -9.38 -4.01 20.99
CA SER A 38 -9.58 -5.23 21.76
C SER A 38 -8.73 -6.43 21.29
N ILE A 39 -8.13 -6.35 20.09
CA ILE A 39 -7.29 -7.41 19.55
C ILE A 39 -5.93 -7.37 20.27
N GLN A 40 -5.56 -8.48 20.89
CA GLN A 40 -4.26 -8.63 21.52
C GLN A 40 -3.13 -8.46 20.50
N ARG A 41 -1.94 -8.03 20.98
CA ARG A 41 -0.72 -7.90 20.18
C ARG A 41 -0.49 -9.15 19.34
N THR A 42 -0.33 -8.97 18.04
CA THR A 42 0.09 -10.04 17.13
C THR A 42 1.59 -9.94 16.88
N VAL A 43 2.19 -11.03 16.41
CA VAL A 43 3.57 -11.03 15.90
C VAL A 43 3.67 -10.37 14.52
N HIS A 44 2.53 -10.01 13.94
CA HIS A 44 2.42 -9.38 12.61
C HIS A 44 2.27 -7.87 12.75
N GLU A 45 2.81 -7.15 11.78
CA GLU A 45 2.55 -5.73 11.61
C GLU A 45 1.22 -5.57 10.85
N VAL A 46 0.29 -4.79 11.39
CA VAL A 46 -1.03 -4.59 10.80
C VAL A 46 -1.26 -3.10 10.58
N GLY A 47 -1.81 -2.72 9.44
CA GLY A 47 -2.14 -1.34 9.12
C GLY A 47 -3.44 -1.21 8.36
N LEU A 48 -4.03 -0.02 8.40
CA LEU A 48 -5.29 0.29 7.75
C LEU A 48 -5.19 1.59 6.96
N MET A 49 -5.45 1.51 5.64
CA MET A 49 -5.50 2.65 4.74
C MET A 49 -6.89 3.27 4.79
N LEU A 50 -6.99 4.50 5.32
CA LEU A 50 -8.24 5.23 5.53
C LEU A 50 -8.38 6.42 4.59
N PRO A 51 -9.63 6.83 4.26
CA PRO A 51 -9.89 8.15 3.70
C PRO A 51 -9.33 9.26 4.59
N PHE A 52 -8.80 10.33 4.00
CA PHE A 52 -8.14 11.42 4.72
C PHE A 52 -8.95 11.99 5.88
N CYS A 53 -10.28 12.09 5.71
CA CYS A 53 -11.20 12.62 6.71
C CYS A 53 -11.27 11.81 8.02
N TYR A 54 -10.75 10.58 8.04
CA TYR A 54 -10.78 9.70 9.21
C TYR A 54 -9.40 9.49 9.86
N LEU A 55 -8.31 10.00 9.27
CA LEU A 55 -6.96 9.78 9.78
C LEU A 55 -6.79 10.30 11.21
N SER A 56 -7.14 11.57 11.46
CA SER A 56 -7.03 12.16 12.79
C SER A 56 -7.91 11.46 13.83
N LEU A 57 -9.12 11.06 13.43
CA LEU A 57 -10.04 10.32 14.31
C LEU A 57 -9.42 8.98 14.73
N PHE A 58 -8.85 8.25 13.78
CA PHE A 58 -8.21 6.97 14.02
C PHE A 58 -6.97 7.14 14.92
N GLN A 59 -6.10 8.09 14.62
CA GLN A 59 -4.88 8.35 15.38
C GLN A 59 -5.18 8.70 16.85
N GLN A 60 -6.16 9.54 17.10
CA GLN A 60 -6.55 9.94 18.46
C GLN A 60 -7.05 8.78 19.32
N GLN A 61 -7.64 7.76 18.71
CA GLN A 61 -8.25 6.64 19.43
C GLN A 61 -7.37 5.41 19.54
N LEU A 62 -6.34 5.28 18.68
CA LEU A 62 -5.42 4.13 18.72
C LEU A 62 -4.65 4.01 20.03
N GLY A 63 -4.32 5.14 20.68
CA GLY A 63 -3.56 5.14 21.91
C GLY A 63 -2.23 4.38 21.79
N SER A 64 -2.07 3.30 22.59
CA SER A 64 -0.86 2.45 22.60
C SER A 64 -0.96 1.22 21.67
N VAL A 65 -1.99 1.11 20.84
CA VAL A 65 -2.17 -0.03 19.95
C VAL A 65 -1.20 0.11 18.76
N HIS A 66 -0.42 -0.93 18.50
CA HIS A 66 0.58 -0.95 17.44
C HIS A 66 -0.04 -1.31 16.08
N TRP A 67 -0.91 -0.43 15.58
CA TRP A 67 -1.43 -0.52 14.23
C TRP A 67 -0.85 0.61 13.39
N GLY A 68 -0.42 0.28 12.17
CA GLY A 68 0.01 1.28 11.21
C GLY A 68 -1.18 2.06 10.67
N LEU A 69 -1.11 3.39 10.75
CA LEU A 69 -2.06 4.27 10.08
C LEU A 69 -1.63 4.50 8.64
N GLY A 70 -2.51 4.20 7.69
CA GLY A 70 -2.25 4.36 6.28
C GLY A 70 -3.14 5.41 5.62
N ALA A 71 -2.58 6.12 4.64
CA ALA A 71 -3.31 6.99 3.75
C ALA A 71 -3.56 6.29 2.41
N GLN A 72 -4.74 6.54 1.81
CA GLN A 72 -5.12 5.94 0.53
C GLN A 72 -4.51 6.64 -0.68
N ASP A 73 -3.93 7.81 -0.47
CA ASP A 73 -3.25 8.60 -1.48
C ASP A 73 -2.31 9.62 -0.82
N VAL A 74 -1.53 10.35 -1.64
CA VAL A 74 -0.70 11.49 -1.27
C VAL A 74 -0.63 12.47 -2.42
N SER A 75 -0.46 13.76 -2.12
CA SER A 75 -0.25 14.79 -3.14
C SER A 75 1.07 14.58 -3.90
N GLN A 76 1.06 14.89 -5.20
CA GLN A 76 2.26 14.98 -6.03
C GLN A 76 3.14 16.19 -5.71
N PHE A 77 2.63 17.15 -4.95
CA PHE A 77 3.34 18.38 -4.60
C PHE A 77 4.09 18.21 -3.28
N THR A 78 5.41 18.35 -3.34
CA THR A 78 6.28 18.17 -2.17
C THR A 78 6.18 19.33 -1.18
N ASN A 79 6.03 20.55 -1.72
CA ASN A 79 5.99 21.76 -0.91
C ASN A 79 4.57 22.23 -0.64
N THR A 80 4.39 22.98 0.45
CA THR A 80 3.15 23.71 0.72
C THR A 80 2.93 24.78 -0.35
N GLY A 81 1.66 25.04 -0.72
CA GLY A 81 1.36 26.02 -1.76
C GLY A 81 -0.13 26.11 -2.06
N ALA A 82 -0.45 26.77 -3.15
CA ALA A 82 -1.82 27.00 -3.64
C ALA A 82 -2.36 25.76 -4.38
N TYR A 83 -2.53 24.66 -3.65
CA TYR A 83 -3.00 23.36 -4.15
C TYR A 83 -4.26 22.95 -3.40
N THR A 84 -5.33 23.70 -3.57
CA THR A 84 -6.59 23.50 -2.85
C THR A 84 -7.12 22.08 -2.99
N GLY A 85 -7.35 21.40 -1.86
CA GLY A 85 -7.84 20.02 -1.81
C GLY A 85 -6.75 18.95 -1.70
N GLU A 86 -5.48 19.30 -1.95
CA GLU A 86 -4.36 18.36 -1.85
C GLU A 86 -3.91 18.14 -0.39
N VAL A 87 -3.49 16.90 -0.11
CA VAL A 87 -2.93 16.51 1.19
C VAL A 87 -1.49 16.06 0.98
N SER A 88 -0.53 16.84 1.48
CA SER A 88 0.90 16.58 1.29
C SER A 88 1.39 15.43 2.18
N ALA A 89 2.54 14.83 1.81
CA ALA A 89 3.20 13.82 2.64
C ALA A 89 3.51 14.34 4.05
N ARG A 90 3.87 15.63 4.18
CA ARG A 90 4.14 16.26 5.48
C ARG A 90 2.89 16.36 6.35
N MET A 91 1.72 16.73 5.77
CA MET A 91 0.45 16.73 6.49
C MET A 91 0.07 15.32 6.94
N LEU A 92 0.32 14.31 6.10
CA LEU A 92 0.08 12.91 6.46
C LEU A 92 0.99 12.46 7.61
N ALA A 93 2.28 12.81 7.58
CA ALA A 93 3.22 12.52 8.66
C ALA A 93 2.80 13.16 9.97
N ASP A 94 2.35 14.42 9.93
CA ASP A 94 1.81 15.15 11.10
C ASP A 94 0.57 14.48 11.68
N CYS A 95 -0.25 13.83 10.84
CA CYS A 95 -1.37 12.99 11.27
C CYS A 95 -0.96 11.61 11.79
N GLY A 96 0.33 11.27 11.87
CA GLY A 96 0.83 9.98 12.33
C GLY A 96 0.72 8.85 11.30
N VAL A 97 0.58 9.17 10.02
CA VAL A 97 0.54 8.19 8.94
C VAL A 97 1.91 7.53 8.77
N THR A 98 1.92 6.20 8.71
CA THR A 98 3.13 5.37 8.53
C THR A 98 3.21 4.69 7.16
N PHE A 99 2.08 4.55 6.47
CA PHE A 99 1.99 3.96 5.12
C PHE A 99 1.18 4.87 4.20
N ALA A 100 1.50 4.91 2.91
CA ALA A 100 0.66 5.58 1.91
C ALA A 100 0.60 4.78 0.61
N LEU A 101 -0.62 4.58 0.09
CA LEU A 101 -0.82 3.98 -1.23
C LEU A 101 -0.36 4.94 -2.33
N VAL A 102 0.30 4.40 -3.34
CA VAL A 102 0.69 5.11 -4.56
C VAL A 102 0.35 4.26 -5.76
N GLY A 103 -0.40 4.82 -6.69
CA GLY A 103 -0.70 4.18 -7.96
C GLY A 103 -1.67 3.01 -7.86
N HIS A 104 -2.59 2.99 -6.87
CA HIS A 104 -3.67 2.02 -6.82
C HIS A 104 -4.44 2.00 -8.14
N SER A 105 -4.87 0.82 -8.60
CA SER A 105 -5.51 0.63 -9.90
C SER A 105 -6.67 1.59 -10.16
N GLU A 106 -7.51 1.84 -9.16
CA GLU A 106 -8.62 2.80 -9.25
C GLU A 106 -8.12 4.22 -9.54
N ARG A 107 -6.98 4.65 -8.95
CA ARG A 107 -6.43 5.97 -9.20
C ARG A 107 -5.81 6.10 -10.57
N ARG A 108 -5.11 5.07 -11.04
CA ARG A 108 -4.61 5.02 -12.42
C ARG A 108 -5.76 5.10 -13.42
N GLN A 109 -6.88 4.41 -13.15
CA GLN A 109 -8.03 4.33 -14.05
C GLN A 109 -8.91 5.59 -14.02
N TYR A 110 -9.33 6.02 -12.83
CA TYR A 110 -10.34 7.08 -12.70
C TYR A 110 -9.75 8.49 -12.59
N PHE A 111 -8.52 8.63 -12.10
CA PHE A 111 -7.84 9.91 -11.93
C PHE A 111 -6.66 10.10 -12.89
N VAL A 112 -6.47 9.13 -13.80
CA VAL A 112 -5.45 9.20 -14.87
C VAL A 112 -4.05 9.46 -14.31
N GLU A 113 -3.71 8.83 -13.18
CA GLU A 113 -2.38 8.95 -12.58
C GLU A 113 -1.35 8.20 -13.44
N ASP A 114 -0.63 8.95 -14.23
CA ASP A 114 0.47 8.47 -15.07
C ASP A 114 1.79 8.32 -14.29
N ASP A 115 2.82 7.78 -14.95
CA ASP A 115 4.12 7.54 -14.33
C ASP A 115 4.77 8.85 -13.83
N ARG A 116 4.50 10.00 -14.46
CA ARG A 116 4.99 11.32 -14.02
C ARG A 116 4.38 11.71 -12.68
N VAL A 117 3.06 11.55 -12.54
CA VAL A 117 2.34 11.80 -11.29
C VAL A 117 2.84 10.86 -10.19
N LEU A 118 2.99 9.57 -10.50
CA LEU A 118 3.44 8.58 -9.53
C LEU A 118 4.86 8.84 -9.03
N ARG A 119 5.78 9.23 -9.91
CA ARG A 119 7.13 9.66 -9.52
C ARG A 119 7.09 10.87 -8.60
N ALA A 120 6.27 11.87 -8.91
CA ALA A 120 6.13 13.04 -8.06
C ALA A 120 5.58 12.69 -6.67
N LYS A 121 4.61 11.76 -6.58
CA LYS A 121 4.09 11.23 -5.31
C LYS A 121 5.17 10.47 -4.53
N LEU A 122 5.96 9.64 -5.19
CA LEU A 122 7.09 8.95 -4.56
C LEU A 122 8.11 9.96 -4.00
N LYS A 123 8.50 10.97 -4.79
CA LYS A 123 9.38 12.05 -4.33
C LYS A 123 8.82 12.76 -3.10
N SER A 124 7.53 13.04 -3.09
CA SER A 124 6.86 13.66 -1.94
C SER A 124 6.99 12.79 -0.69
N LEU A 125 6.73 11.48 -0.79
CA LEU A 125 6.86 10.54 0.32
C LEU A 125 8.30 10.36 0.80
N LEU A 126 9.29 10.36 -0.11
CA LEU A 126 10.72 10.25 0.24
C LEU A 126 11.24 11.41 1.10
N THR A 127 10.49 12.49 1.25
CA THR A 127 10.80 13.59 2.19
C THR A 127 10.35 13.30 3.63
N THR A 128 9.73 12.16 3.88
CA THR A 128 9.16 11.74 5.17
C THR A 128 9.54 10.29 5.47
N ASP A 129 9.22 9.81 6.67
CA ASP A 129 9.39 8.41 7.07
C ASP A 129 8.19 7.52 6.66
N ILE A 130 7.23 8.04 5.90
CA ILE A 130 6.05 7.28 5.44
C ILE A 130 6.52 6.23 4.44
N MET A 131 6.18 4.97 4.71
CA MET A 131 6.46 3.85 3.81
C MET A 131 5.53 3.87 2.60
N PRO A 132 6.05 4.04 1.38
CA PRO A 132 5.22 3.90 0.19
C PRO A 132 4.72 2.46 0.02
N VAL A 133 3.44 2.29 -0.29
CA VAL A 133 2.84 1.04 -0.73
C VAL A 133 2.47 1.22 -2.21
N PHE A 134 3.36 0.77 -3.08
CA PHE A 134 3.25 1.00 -4.52
C PHE A 134 2.48 -0.12 -5.19
N CYS A 135 1.36 0.24 -5.82
CA CYS A 135 0.44 -0.71 -6.43
C CYS A 135 0.77 -0.94 -7.90
N VAL A 136 0.84 -2.21 -8.29
CA VAL A 136 1.05 -2.66 -9.67
C VAL A 136 0.13 -3.84 -9.99
N GLY A 137 -0.28 -3.94 -11.24
CA GLY A 137 -1.10 -5.06 -11.68
C GLY A 137 -1.60 -4.88 -13.10
N GLU A 138 -1.86 -5.97 -13.78
CA GLU A 138 -2.32 -6.02 -15.16
C GLU A 138 -3.84 -6.06 -15.25
N SER A 139 -4.37 -5.53 -16.35
CA SER A 139 -5.78 -5.63 -16.71
C SER A 139 -6.15 -7.01 -17.29
N ALA A 140 -7.45 -7.29 -17.43
CA ALA A 140 -7.94 -8.48 -18.08
C ALA A 140 -7.45 -8.58 -19.54
N GLN A 141 -7.38 -7.45 -20.23
CA GLN A 141 -6.89 -7.39 -21.61
C GLN A 141 -5.39 -7.69 -21.68
N ASP A 142 -4.59 -7.13 -20.77
CA ASP A 142 -3.15 -7.38 -20.71
C ASP A 142 -2.85 -8.85 -20.46
N LYS A 143 -3.60 -9.47 -19.53
CA LYS A 143 -3.49 -10.90 -19.22
C LYS A 143 -3.86 -11.75 -20.43
N ALA A 144 -4.99 -11.49 -21.09
CA ALA A 144 -5.44 -12.23 -22.27
C ALA A 144 -4.41 -12.15 -23.43
N ASN A 145 -3.70 -11.04 -23.53
CA ASN A 145 -2.66 -10.82 -24.55
C ASN A 145 -1.27 -11.35 -24.14
N GLY A 146 -1.13 -11.98 -22.96
CA GLY A 146 0.17 -12.45 -22.46
C GLY A 146 1.16 -11.32 -22.14
N GLN A 147 0.68 -10.10 -21.88
CA GLN A 147 1.49 -8.90 -21.65
C GLN A 147 1.80 -8.63 -20.17
N GLN A 148 1.38 -9.51 -19.26
CA GLN A 148 1.47 -9.30 -17.80
C GLN A 148 2.86 -8.81 -17.37
N LYS A 149 3.92 -9.57 -17.65
CA LYS A 149 5.28 -9.21 -17.24
C LYS A 149 5.74 -7.87 -17.81
N LYS A 150 5.40 -7.58 -19.05
CA LYS A 150 5.72 -6.30 -19.71
C LYS A 150 5.02 -5.11 -19.04
N ILE A 151 3.76 -5.29 -18.65
CA ILE A 151 2.98 -4.26 -17.94
C ILE A 151 3.56 -4.04 -16.54
N LEU A 152 3.81 -5.11 -15.77
CA LEU A 152 4.44 -5.01 -14.46
C LEU A 152 5.79 -4.33 -14.53
N GLN A 153 6.65 -4.70 -15.49
CA GLN A 153 7.93 -4.05 -15.73
C GLN A 153 7.77 -2.54 -15.98
N LYS A 154 6.83 -2.15 -16.84
CA LYS A 154 6.55 -0.74 -17.13
C LYS A 154 6.09 -0.01 -15.87
N GLN A 155 5.15 -0.60 -15.11
CA GLN A 155 4.62 0.03 -13.90
C GLN A 155 5.64 0.16 -12.77
N LEU A 156 6.71 -0.65 -12.76
CA LEU A 156 7.79 -0.56 -11.77
C LEU A 156 8.85 0.50 -12.11
N GLN A 157 8.85 1.06 -13.32
CA GLN A 157 9.84 2.07 -13.74
C GLN A 157 9.93 3.28 -12.78
N PRO A 158 8.82 3.86 -12.29
CA PRO A 158 8.86 4.97 -11.34
C PRO A 158 9.72 4.68 -10.10
N LEU A 159 9.73 3.44 -9.60
CA LEU A 159 10.53 3.04 -8.44
C LEU A 159 12.02 3.06 -8.74
N ILE A 160 12.40 2.60 -9.93
CA ILE A 160 13.79 2.51 -10.37
C ILE A 160 14.33 3.92 -10.66
N GLU A 161 13.57 4.72 -11.39
CA GLU A 161 13.97 6.08 -11.76
C GLU A 161 14.13 7.00 -10.54
N GLU A 162 13.29 6.83 -9.50
CA GLU A 162 13.39 7.58 -8.26
C GLU A 162 14.29 6.90 -7.21
N GLN A 163 14.94 5.79 -7.55
CA GLN A 163 15.86 5.05 -6.69
C GLN A 163 15.29 4.73 -5.30
N VAL A 164 14.01 4.33 -5.26
CA VAL A 164 13.29 4.06 -4.01
C VAL A 164 13.86 2.80 -3.36
N LYS A 165 14.55 2.96 -2.22
CA LYS A 165 15.24 1.85 -1.52
C LYS A 165 14.35 1.11 -0.53
N LYS A 166 13.35 1.78 0.03
CA LYS A 166 12.48 1.23 1.06
C LYS A 166 11.04 1.36 0.59
N ILE A 167 10.38 0.23 0.32
CA ILE A 167 9.07 0.21 -0.31
C ILE A 167 8.35 -1.12 -0.04
N VAL A 168 7.03 -1.07 0.00
CA VAL A 168 6.16 -2.23 -0.15
C VAL A 168 5.57 -2.19 -1.55
N VAL A 169 5.67 -3.28 -2.29
CA VAL A 169 4.98 -3.43 -3.59
C VAL A 169 3.73 -4.28 -3.40
N ALA A 170 2.57 -3.71 -3.73
CA ALA A 170 1.29 -4.40 -3.70
C ALA A 170 0.93 -4.86 -5.12
N TYR A 171 0.92 -6.17 -5.35
CA TYR A 171 0.43 -6.74 -6.61
C TYR A 171 -1.09 -6.87 -6.56
N GLU A 172 -1.75 -6.17 -7.46
CA GLU A 172 -3.20 -6.17 -7.64
C GLU A 172 -3.55 -6.80 -8.99
N PRO A 173 -3.98 -8.07 -9.07
CA PRO A 173 -4.51 -8.61 -10.33
C PRO A 173 -5.82 -7.89 -10.67
N VAL A 174 -5.73 -6.76 -11.43
CA VAL A 174 -6.86 -5.84 -11.69
C VAL A 174 -8.04 -6.55 -12.31
N TRP A 175 -7.78 -7.58 -13.12
CA TRP A 175 -8.80 -8.44 -13.73
C TRP A 175 -9.64 -9.23 -12.72
N ALA A 176 -9.14 -9.40 -11.49
CA ALA A 176 -9.85 -10.12 -10.43
C ALA A 176 -10.69 -9.20 -9.54
N ILE A 177 -10.33 -7.90 -9.48
CA ILE A 177 -11.01 -6.94 -8.59
C ILE A 177 -12.46 -6.76 -9.02
N GLY A 178 -13.42 -7.06 -8.13
CA GLY A 178 -14.85 -6.89 -8.36
C GLY A 178 -15.45 -7.80 -9.45
N SER A 179 -14.69 -8.72 -10.03
CA SER A 179 -15.13 -9.59 -11.12
C SER A 179 -15.70 -10.93 -10.65
N GLY A 180 -15.57 -11.25 -9.37
CA GLY A 180 -15.87 -12.58 -8.83
C GLY A 180 -14.83 -13.66 -9.19
N LYS A 181 -13.79 -13.31 -9.93
CA LYS A 181 -12.66 -14.20 -10.25
C LYS A 181 -11.60 -14.11 -9.17
N THR A 182 -10.93 -15.22 -8.90
CA THR A 182 -9.81 -15.28 -7.96
C THR A 182 -8.58 -15.83 -8.69
N PRO A 183 -7.41 -15.15 -8.58
CA PRO A 183 -6.18 -15.70 -9.12
C PRO A 183 -5.82 -16.99 -8.38
N THR A 184 -5.19 -17.91 -9.08
CA THR A 184 -4.61 -19.11 -8.48
C THR A 184 -3.37 -18.72 -7.66
N LYS A 185 -2.99 -19.59 -6.71
CA LYS A 185 -1.76 -19.42 -5.93
C LYS A 185 -0.54 -19.30 -6.84
N THR A 186 -0.43 -20.14 -7.87
CA THR A 186 0.67 -20.12 -8.83
C THR A 186 0.77 -18.79 -9.58
N GLU A 187 -0.36 -18.24 -10.07
CA GLU A 187 -0.38 -16.95 -10.75
C GLU A 187 0.12 -15.80 -9.86
N ILE A 188 -0.22 -15.84 -8.56
CA ILE A 188 0.26 -14.86 -7.60
C ILE A 188 1.77 -15.04 -7.37
N GLU A 189 2.23 -16.27 -7.12
CA GLU A 189 3.64 -16.58 -6.87
C GLU A 189 4.53 -16.19 -8.05
N GLU A 190 4.15 -16.52 -9.28
CA GLU A 190 4.88 -16.14 -10.49
C GLU A 190 4.99 -14.62 -10.66
N SER A 191 3.92 -13.88 -10.34
CA SER A 191 3.92 -12.42 -10.43
C SER A 191 4.81 -11.79 -9.37
N LEU A 192 4.73 -12.26 -8.13
CA LEU A 192 5.55 -11.76 -7.02
C LEU A 192 7.03 -12.09 -7.22
N GLU A 193 7.35 -13.30 -7.71
CA GLU A 193 8.72 -13.70 -8.04
C GLU A 193 9.27 -12.82 -9.17
N PHE A 194 8.49 -12.57 -10.22
CA PHE A 194 8.89 -11.67 -11.30
C PHE A 194 9.19 -10.26 -10.78
N ILE A 195 8.28 -9.68 -9.97
CA ILE A 195 8.44 -8.34 -9.38
C ILE A 195 9.72 -8.28 -8.53
N GLY A 196 9.90 -9.26 -7.64
CA GLY A 196 11.07 -9.34 -6.77
C GLY A 196 12.38 -9.43 -7.55
N ASN A 197 12.48 -10.36 -8.50
CA ASN A 197 13.67 -10.54 -9.34
C ASN A 197 13.96 -9.30 -10.19
N TYR A 198 12.93 -8.65 -10.73
CA TYR A 198 13.10 -7.43 -11.52
C TYR A 198 13.67 -6.28 -10.69
N LEU A 199 13.17 -6.06 -9.47
CA LEU A 199 13.66 -4.99 -8.60
C LEU A 199 15.06 -5.27 -8.05
N LEU A 200 15.38 -6.53 -7.70
CA LEU A 200 16.69 -6.91 -7.19
C LEU A 200 17.82 -6.86 -8.25
N SER A 201 17.47 -6.89 -9.52
CA SER A 201 18.41 -6.81 -10.64
C SER A 201 18.80 -5.38 -11.02
N ARG A 202 18.29 -4.36 -10.35
CA ARG A 202 18.46 -2.93 -10.66
C ARG A 202 19.10 -2.19 -9.51
#